data_2cfcfc6cd214ed1954f81f8a9812aeaa
#
_entry.id   2cfcfc6cd214ed1954f81f8a9812aeaa
#
_cell.length_a   1.000
_cell.length_b   1.000
_cell.length_c   1.000
_cell.angle_alpha   90.00
_cell.angle_beta   90.00
_cell.angle_gamma   90.00
#
_symmetry.space_group_name_H-M   'P 1'
#
loop_
_entity.id
_entity.type
_entity.pdbx_description
1 polymer ?
#
loop_
_entity_poly.entity_id
_entity_poly.type
_entity_poly.pdbx_seq_one_letter_code
_entity_poly.pdbx_strand_id
1 'polypeptide(L)'
;MRILALADEPPHAPIAELVGATRPDLIVLLGDLEPAWTDGLEAVDLPKLGVRGNHDADDALRAVGAEELQLRRIELGGLSFAGFGGAPRYSRNGENEWTEEEAAELVGRLPAADVLLTHSPPEGVNDQPDDPAHRGSPALREWVERHRPAWLLHGHTLPHPGRRVHRLGETRVVHVRGAMALDLSS
;
A
#
# COMPACT_ATOMS: atom_id res chain seq x y z
N MET A 1 -12.16 9.30 8.26
CA MET A 1 -12.38 7.92 7.73
C MET A 1 -11.44 6.98 8.47
N ARG A 2 -11.98 5.93 9.07
CA ARG A 2 -11.17 4.90 9.73
C ARG A 2 -10.90 3.76 8.75
N ILE A 3 -9.64 3.34 8.62
CA ILE A 3 -9.25 2.23 7.76
C ILE A 3 -8.61 1.10 8.57
N LEU A 4 -8.73 -0.13 8.07
CA LEU A 4 -7.92 -1.27 8.48
C LEU A 4 -6.99 -1.61 7.31
N ALA A 5 -5.69 -1.38 7.47
CA ALA A 5 -4.68 -1.65 6.47
C ALA A 5 -3.92 -2.95 6.76
N LEU A 6 -3.62 -3.74 5.71
CA LEU A 6 -2.90 -5.00 5.80
C LEU A 6 -1.75 -5.04 4.78
N ALA A 7 -0.59 -5.56 5.17
CA ALA A 7 0.58 -5.80 4.31
C ALA A 7 1.55 -6.83 4.91
N ASP A 8 2.22 -7.60 4.06
CA ASP A 8 3.48 -8.36 4.25
C ASP A 8 3.52 -9.44 5.34
N GLU A 9 2.71 -9.36 6.37
CA GLU A 9 2.70 -10.31 7.48
C GLU A 9 1.28 -10.72 7.88
N PRO A 10 1.13 -11.88 8.55
CA PRO A 10 -0.17 -12.26 9.07
C PRO A 10 -0.70 -11.21 10.05
N PRO A 11 -2.00 -10.91 10.01
CA PRO A 11 -2.63 -10.07 11.02
C PRO A 11 -2.50 -10.72 12.41
N HIS A 12 -2.39 -9.89 13.44
CA HIS A 12 -2.22 -10.36 14.82
C HIS A 12 -3.48 -10.99 15.45
N ALA A 13 -4.61 -10.97 14.74
CA ALA A 13 -5.88 -11.59 15.11
C ALA A 13 -6.69 -11.90 13.82
N PRO A 14 -7.71 -12.77 13.88
CA PRO A 14 -8.59 -13.03 12.76
C PRO A 14 -9.23 -11.76 12.21
N ILE A 15 -9.44 -11.69 10.88
CA ILE A 15 -10.00 -10.51 10.19
C ILE A 15 -11.34 -10.06 10.82
N ALA A 16 -12.23 -11.01 11.10
CA ALA A 16 -13.54 -10.67 11.71
C ALA A 16 -13.42 -10.01 13.08
N GLU A 17 -12.45 -10.43 13.89
CA GLU A 17 -12.15 -9.81 15.20
C GLU A 17 -11.58 -8.40 15.02
N LEU A 18 -10.63 -8.22 14.10
CA LEU A 18 -10.04 -6.91 13.80
C LEU A 18 -11.09 -5.93 13.28
N VAL A 19 -11.97 -6.36 12.38
CA VAL A 19 -13.07 -5.53 11.87
C VAL A 19 -14.04 -5.17 13.00
N GLY A 20 -14.41 -6.13 13.84
CA GLY A 20 -15.28 -5.89 15.00
C GLY A 20 -14.69 -4.90 16.01
N ALA A 21 -13.39 -5.01 16.29
CA ALA A 21 -12.68 -4.17 17.25
C ALA A 21 -12.41 -2.76 16.73
N THR A 22 -11.99 -2.64 15.45
CA THR A 22 -11.57 -1.37 14.86
C THR A 22 -12.71 -0.61 14.22
N ARG A 23 -13.76 -1.31 13.77
CA ARG A 23 -14.94 -0.75 13.05
C ARG A 23 -14.50 0.16 11.90
N PRO A 24 -13.77 -0.36 10.92
CA PRO A 24 -13.27 0.45 9.82
C PRO A 24 -14.40 0.80 8.84
N ASP A 25 -14.25 1.93 8.15
CA ASP A 25 -15.10 2.32 7.02
C ASP A 25 -14.60 1.69 5.71
N LEU A 26 -13.32 1.30 5.66
CA LEU A 26 -12.61 0.81 4.49
C LEU A 26 -11.50 -0.16 4.91
N ILE A 27 -11.32 -1.23 4.13
CA ILE A 27 -10.15 -2.12 4.23
C ILE A 27 -9.19 -1.79 3.10
N VAL A 28 -7.89 -1.67 3.43
CA VAL A 28 -6.80 -1.36 2.50
C VAL A 28 -5.81 -2.51 2.47
N LEU A 29 -5.49 -3.03 1.29
CA LEU A 29 -4.54 -4.10 1.05
C LEU A 29 -3.34 -3.55 0.30
N LEU A 30 -2.15 -3.68 0.88
CA LEU A 30 -0.93 -3.07 0.34
C LEU A 30 0.06 -4.09 -0.23
N GLY A 31 -0.43 -5.30 -0.48
CA GLY A 31 0.32 -6.35 -1.15
C GLY A 31 1.03 -7.35 -0.23
N ASP A 32 1.54 -8.39 -0.87
CA ASP A 32 2.26 -9.53 -0.26
C ASP A 32 1.46 -10.19 0.87
N LEU A 33 0.20 -10.51 0.57
CA LEU A 33 -0.73 -11.13 1.50
C LEU A 33 -1.00 -12.58 1.09
N GLU A 34 -0.49 -13.52 1.88
CA GLU A 34 -0.82 -14.93 1.67
C GLU A 34 -2.33 -15.18 1.84
N PRO A 35 -2.95 -16.08 1.04
CA PRO A 35 -4.38 -16.37 1.12
C PRO A 35 -4.85 -16.75 2.54
N ALA A 36 -4.03 -17.50 3.29
CA ALA A 36 -4.36 -17.88 4.66
C ALA A 36 -4.45 -16.68 5.64
N TRP A 37 -3.83 -15.56 5.32
CA TRP A 37 -3.86 -14.36 6.16
C TRP A 37 -5.08 -13.48 5.91
N THR A 38 -5.72 -13.68 4.77
CA THR A 38 -6.91 -12.94 4.34
C THR A 38 -8.20 -13.76 4.44
N ASP A 39 -8.13 -14.94 5.09
CA ASP A 39 -9.27 -15.82 5.29
C ASP A 39 -10.44 -15.08 5.96
N GLY A 40 -11.63 -15.22 5.38
CA GLY A 40 -12.85 -14.53 5.81
C GLY A 40 -12.98 -13.08 5.33
N LEU A 41 -11.97 -12.50 4.66
CA LEU A 41 -12.03 -11.14 4.16
C LEU A 41 -13.09 -10.97 3.05
N GLU A 42 -13.29 -12.01 2.22
CA GLU A 42 -14.31 -12.03 1.18
C GLU A 42 -15.74 -11.90 1.73
N ALA A 43 -15.97 -12.36 2.96
CA ALA A 43 -17.28 -12.30 3.64
C ALA A 43 -17.54 -10.95 4.35
N VAL A 44 -16.53 -10.09 4.45
CA VAL A 44 -16.69 -8.78 5.08
C VAL A 44 -17.38 -7.82 4.11
N ASP A 45 -18.56 -7.33 4.48
CA ASP A 45 -19.35 -6.37 3.71
C ASP A 45 -18.88 -4.92 3.96
N LEU A 46 -17.65 -4.62 3.52
CA LEU A 46 -17.05 -3.29 3.54
C LEU A 46 -16.33 -3.04 2.21
N PRO A 47 -16.20 -1.78 1.77
CA PRO A 47 -15.31 -1.44 0.66
C PRO A 47 -13.89 -1.95 0.93
N LYS A 48 -13.26 -2.49 -0.10
CA LYS A 48 -11.87 -2.98 -0.07
C LYS A 48 -11.13 -2.43 -1.27
N LEU A 49 -10.02 -1.75 -1.03
CA LEU A 49 -9.14 -1.20 -2.03
C LEU A 49 -7.74 -1.76 -1.84
N GLY A 50 -7.00 -1.93 -2.91
CA GLY A 50 -5.63 -2.38 -2.74
C GLY A 50 -4.74 -2.22 -3.96
N VAL A 51 -3.48 -2.50 -3.72
CA VAL A 51 -2.44 -2.70 -4.72
C VAL A 51 -1.76 -4.04 -4.45
N ARG A 52 -1.27 -4.69 -5.49
CA ARG A 52 -0.51 -5.93 -5.35
C ARG A 52 0.94 -5.65 -4.97
N GLY A 53 1.52 -6.54 -4.19
CA GLY A 53 2.97 -6.65 -4.00
C GLY A 53 3.63 -7.47 -5.11
N ASN A 54 4.91 -7.70 -4.97
CA ASN A 54 5.68 -8.47 -5.95
C ASN A 54 5.58 -9.99 -5.75
N HIS A 55 4.96 -10.45 -4.67
CA HIS A 55 4.69 -11.88 -4.42
C HIS A 55 3.21 -12.25 -4.58
N ASP A 56 2.35 -11.30 -4.90
CA ASP A 56 0.92 -11.56 -5.06
C ASP A 56 0.60 -12.17 -6.43
N ALA A 57 -0.32 -13.14 -6.45
CA ALA A 57 -0.91 -13.64 -7.68
C ALA A 57 -1.79 -12.58 -8.35
N ASP A 58 -2.01 -12.72 -9.67
CA ASP A 58 -2.80 -11.76 -10.47
C ASP A 58 -4.25 -11.57 -10.01
N ASP A 59 -4.80 -12.55 -9.32
CA ASP A 59 -6.18 -12.51 -8.81
C ASP A 59 -6.29 -12.31 -7.29
N ALA A 60 -5.18 -12.08 -6.59
CA ALA A 60 -5.15 -11.98 -5.12
C ALA A 60 -6.16 -10.98 -4.56
N LEU A 61 -6.21 -9.77 -5.09
CA LEU A 61 -7.17 -8.75 -4.65
C LEU A 61 -8.60 -9.10 -5.01
N ARG A 62 -8.82 -9.63 -6.22
CA ARG A 62 -10.14 -10.03 -6.69
C ARG A 62 -10.70 -11.18 -5.85
N ALA A 63 -9.88 -12.14 -5.44
CA ALA A 63 -10.28 -13.29 -4.62
C ALA A 63 -10.93 -12.87 -3.29
N VAL A 64 -10.51 -11.74 -2.73
CA VAL A 64 -11.05 -11.19 -1.48
C VAL A 64 -12.07 -10.06 -1.70
N GLY A 65 -12.48 -9.82 -2.95
CA GLY A 65 -13.45 -8.78 -3.31
C GLY A 65 -12.90 -7.35 -3.21
N ALA A 66 -11.59 -7.17 -3.32
CA ALA A 66 -10.96 -5.85 -3.32
C ALA A 66 -10.83 -5.27 -4.74
N GLU A 67 -11.05 -3.95 -4.86
CA GLU A 67 -10.80 -3.21 -6.10
C GLU A 67 -9.31 -2.86 -6.19
N GLU A 68 -8.67 -3.30 -7.29
CA GLU A 68 -7.26 -2.97 -7.56
C GLU A 68 -7.14 -1.54 -8.10
N LEU A 69 -6.25 -0.75 -7.49
CA LEU A 69 -6.03 0.64 -7.85
C LEU A 69 -4.79 0.87 -8.72
N GLN A 70 -4.22 -0.17 -9.34
CA GLN A 70 -3.02 0.00 -10.16
C GLN A 70 -3.23 1.07 -11.24
N LEU A 71 -2.53 2.23 -11.10
CA LEU A 71 -2.62 3.43 -11.95
C LEU A 71 -4.05 3.99 -12.10
N ARG A 72 -4.90 3.74 -11.13
CA ARG A 72 -6.30 4.21 -11.11
C ARG A 72 -6.56 5.11 -9.92
N ARG A 73 -7.60 5.93 -10.03
CA ARG A 73 -8.09 6.79 -8.97
C ARG A 73 -9.59 6.56 -8.77
N ILE A 74 -10.01 6.50 -7.52
CA ILE A 74 -11.42 6.46 -7.13
C ILE A 74 -11.71 7.48 -6.04
N GLU A 75 -12.98 7.79 -5.87
CA GLU A 75 -13.49 8.62 -4.77
C GLU A 75 -14.28 7.73 -3.81
N LEU A 76 -13.98 7.81 -2.52
CA LEU A 76 -14.69 7.09 -1.47
C LEU A 76 -14.72 7.89 -0.17
N GLY A 77 -15.93 8.11 0.38
CA GLY A 77 -16.11 8.79 1.68
C GLY A 77 -15.54 10.20 1.74
N GLY A 78 -15.51 10.92 0.61
CA GLY A 78 -14.98 12.28 0.51
C GLY A 78 -13.46 12.40 0.37
N LEU A 79 -12.75 11.26 0.21
CA LEU A 79 -11.32 11.21 -0.10
C LEU A 79 -11.11 10.53 -1.46
N SER A 80 -10.09 10.97 -2.18
CA SER A 80 -9.61 10.32 -3.38
C SER A 80 -8.46 9.37 -3.06
N PHE A 81 -8.49 8.18 -3.66
CA PHE A 81 -7.47 7.14 -3.52
C PHE A 81 -6.87 6.83 -4.88
N ALA A 82 -5.55 6.70 -4.95
CA ALA A 82 -4.85 6.18 -6.12
C ALA A 82 -3.85 5.10 -5.68
N GLY A 83 -3.38 4.26 -6.61
CA GLY A 83 -2.50 3.16 -6.25
C GLY A 83 -1.40 2.85 -7.25
N PHE A 84 -0.27 2.39 -6.73
CA PHE A 84 0.87 1.88 -7.47
C PHE A 84 1.49 0.68 -6.75
N GLY A 85 1.23 -0.51 -7.28
CA GLY A 85 1.72 -1.79 -6.74
C GLY A 85 3.10 -2.17 -7.26
N GLY A 86 3.59 -3.31 -6.76
CA GLY A 86 4.87 -3.89 -7.14
C GLY A 86 6.07 -3.30 -6.42
N ALA A 87 7.26 -3.80 -6.78
CA ALA A 87 8.52 -3.46 -6.14
C ALA A 87 9.63 -3.15 -7.15
N PRO A 88 10.72 -2.46 -6.74
CA PRO A 88 11.92 -2.32 -7.55
C PRO A 88 12.45 -3.69 -7.96
N ARG A 89 12.85 -3.81 -9.24
CA ARG A 89 13.36 -5.07 -9.78
C ARG A 89 14.68 -5.45 -9.12
N TYR A 90 14.69 -6.60 -8.46
CA TYR A 90 15.88 -7.21 -7.86
C TYR A 90 16.13 -8.63 -8.38
N SER A 91 15.15 -9.21 -9.10
CA SER A 91 15.25 -10.55 -9.68
C SER A 91 15.20 -10.50 -11.21
N ARG A 92 15.60 -11.61 -11.87
CA ARG A 92 15.55 -11.69 -13.34
C ARG A 92 14.15 -11.94 -13.89
N ASN A 93 13.30 -12.61 -13.11
CA ASN A 93 11.97 -13.10 -13.53
C ASN A 93 10.90 -12.72 -12.50
N GLY A 94 11.11 -11.66 -11.71
CA GLY A 94 10.13 -11.19 -10.73
C GLY A 94 8.88 -10.69 -11.42
N GLU A 95 7.75 -11.21 -11.02
CA GLU A 95 6.46 -10.65 -11.41
C GLU A 95 6.20 -9.38 -10.59
N ASN A 96 5.47 -8.42 -11.16
CA ASN A 96 5.17 -7.17 -10.47
C ASN A 96 6.42 -6.40 -9.98
N GLU A 97 7.53 -6.54 -10.67
CA GLU A 97 8.77 -5.79 -10.43
C GLU A 97 9.03 -4.84 -11.61
N TRP A 98 9.51 -3.64 -11.31
CA TRP A 98 9.79 -2.61 -12.32
C TRP A 98 11.21 -2.03 -12.17
N THR A 99 11.85 -1.70 -13.31
CA THR A 99 13.07 -0.89 -13.31
C THR A 99 12.75 0.55 -12.93
N GLU A 100 13.76 1.36 -12.66
CA GLU A 100 13.55 2.78 -12.36
C GLU A 100 12.92 3.53 -13.53
N GLU A 101 13.29 3.18 -14.79
CA GLU A 101 12.71 3.75 -16.00
C GLU A 101 11.24 3.35 -16.17
N GLU A 102 10.91 2.07 -15.96
CA GLU A 102 9.53 1.58 -16.00
C GLU A 102 8.68 2.24 -14.89
N ALA A 103 9.23 2.36 -13.68
CA ALA A 103 8.56 3.05 -12.57
C ALA A 103 8.29 4.52 -12.91
N ALA A 104 9.28 5.23 -13.48
CA ALA A 104 9.12 6.64 -13.85
C ALA A 104 8.02 6.84 -14.91
N GLU A 105 7.95 5.94 -15.91
CA GLU A 105 6.89 5.97 -16.93
C GLU A 105 5.50 5.71 -16.30
N LEU A 106 5.39 4.65 -15.50
CA LEU A 106 4.13 4.24 -14.88
C LEU A 106 3.63 5.28 -13.88
N VAL A 107 4.50 5.74 -12.97
CA VAL A 107 4.18 6.76 -11.95
C VAL A 107 3.87 8.10 -12.61
N GLY A 108 4.48 8.41 -13.76
CA GLY A 108 4.13 9.59 -14.57
C GLY A 108 2.68 9.61 -15.05
N ARG A 109 2.01 8.44 -15.11
CA ARG A 109 0.60 8.29 -15.49
C ARG A 109 -0.34 8.17 -14.27
N LEU A 110 0.21 8.10 -13.06
CA LEU A 110 -0.55 7.93 -11.82
C LEU A 110 -1.32 9.23 -11.52
N PRO A 111 -2.65 9.16 -11.40
CA PRO A 111 -3.46 10.35 -11.12
C PRO A 111 -3.24 10.86 -9.68
N ALA A 112 -3.31 12.19 -9.50
CA ALA A 112 -3.23 12.81 -8.18
C ALA A 112 -4.41 12.38 -7.29
N ALA A 113 -4.15 12.20 -5.99
CA ALA A 113 -5.14 11.77 -5.00
C ALA A 113 -4.77 12.29 -3.60
N ASP A 114 -5.75 12.27 -2.68
CA ASP A 114 -5.52 12.61 -1.26
C ASP A 114 -4.75 11.51 -0.52
N VAL A 115 -4.99 10.25 -0.91
CA VAL A 115 -4.38 9.06 -0.33
C VAL A 115 -3.74 8.24 -1.44
N LEU A 116 -2.44 8.01 -1.34
CA LEU A 116 -1.70 7.13 -2.22
C LEU A 116 -1.46 5.79 -1.52
N LEU A 117 -1.87 4.70 -2.18
CA LEU A 117 -1.59 3.33 -1.77
C LEU A 117 -0.46 2.78 -2.62
N THR A 118 0.64 2.35 -2.00
CA THR A 118 1.74 1.71 -2.72
C THR A 118 2.17 0.42 -2.01
N HIS A 119 2.80 -0.49 -2.75
CA HIS A 119 3.48 -1.60 -2.07
C HIS A 119 4.85 -1.14 -1.56
N SER A 120 5.67 -0.59 -2.44
CA SER A 120 6.99 -0.05 -2.07
C SER A 120 6.95 1.40 -1.57
N PRO A 121 7.92 1.82 -0.72
CA PRO A 121 8.02 3.19 -0.25
C PRO A 121 8.62 4.15 -1.30
N PRO A 122 8.48 5.47 -1.11
CA PRO A 122 9.28 6.45 -1.79
C PRO A 122 10.74 6.41 -1.30
N GLU A 123 11.70 6.75 -2.17
CA GLU A 123 13.11 6.84 -1.81
C GLU A 123 13.35 7.77 -0.61
N GLY A 124 14.22 7.34 0.30
CA GLY A 124 14.64 8.09 1.48
C GLY A 124 13.62 8.11 2.63
N VAL A 125 12.53 7.35 2.53
CA VAL A 125 11.54 7.22 3.63
C VAL A 125 11.12 5.77 3.79
N ASN A 126 11.45 5.18 4.94
CA ASN A 126 11.19 3.77 5.29
C ASN A 126 11.87 2.75 4.36
N ASP A 127 12.76 3.17 3.51
CA ASP A 127 13.50 2.32 2.58
C ASP A 127 14.83 1.82 3.17
N GLN A 128 15.45 0.89 2.47
CA GLN A 128 16.77 0.34 2.76
C GLN A 128 17.66 0.52 1.53
N PRO A 129 18.34 1.67 1.38
CA PRO A 129 19.05 2.01 0.14
C PRO A 129 20.12 1.00 -0.28
N ASP A 130 20.74 0.32 0.70
CA ASP A 130 21.78 -0.68 0.48
C ASP A 130 21.24 -2.08 0.13
N ASP A 131 19.91 -2.28 0.21
CA ASP A 131 19.26 -3.53 -0.14
C ASP A 131 18.47 -3.38 -1.46
N PRO A 132 18.93 -4.01 -2.55
CA PRO A 132 18.26 -3.89 -3.85
C PRO A 132 16.78 -4.26 -3.84
N ALA A 133 16.37 -5.19 -2.95
CA ALA A 133 14.98 -5.61 -2.84
C ALA A 133 14.09 -4.60 -2.11
N HIS A 134 14.65 -3.83 -1.17
CA HIS A 134 13.89 -2.96 -0.26
C HIS A 134 14.21 -1.46 -0.42
N ARG A 135 14.90 -1.08 -1.48
CA ARG A 135 15.15 0.34 -1.78
C ARG A 135 13.85 1.06 -2.17
N GLY A 136 13.76 2.33 -1.82
CA GLY A 136 12.63 3.16 -2.18
C GLY A 136 12.64 3.59 -3.65
N SER A 137 11.49 3.98 -4.18
CA SER A 137 11.32 4.44 -5.56
C SER A 137 11.59 5.95 -5.68
N PRO A 138 12.59 6.39 -6.47
CA PRO A 138 12.80 7.80 -6.81
C PRO A 138 11.56 8.41 -7.48
N ALA A 139 10.92 7.66 -8.40
CA ALA A 139 9.73 8.13 -9.12
C ALA A 139 8.55 8.40 -8.16
N LEU A 140 8.33 7.53 -7.17
CA LEU A 140 7.32 7.78 -6.13
C LEU A 140 7.65 8.99 -5.28
N ARG A 141 8.93 9.20 -4.94
CA ARG A 141 9.36 10.40 -4.22
C ARG A 141 9.03 11.68 -4.98
N GLU A 142 9.42 11.75 -6.25
CA GLU A 142 9.12 12.91 -7.11
C GLU A 142 7.61 13.14 -7.26
N TRP A 143 6.83 12.07 -7.40
CA TRP A 143 5.39 12.16 -7.48
C TRP A 143 4.79 12.74 -6.20
N VAL A 144 5.21 12.27 -5.03
CA VAL A 144 4.74 12.77 -3.73
C VAL A 144 5.11 14.25 -3.54
N GLU A 145 6.33 14.63 -3.87
CA GLU A 145 6.79 16.03 -3.77
C GLU A 145 6.00 16.97 -4.69
N ARG A 146 5.58 16.47 -5.87
CA ARG A 146 4.79 17.22 -6.85
C ARG A 146 3.31 17.34 -6.46
N HIS A 147 2.69 16.21 -6.09
CA HIS A 147 1.23 16.12 -5.90
C HIS A 147 0.78 16.29 -4.45
N ARG A 148 1.69 16.11 -3.49
CA ARG A 148 1.49 16.32 -2.04
C ARG A 148 0.22 15.67 -1.49
N PRO A 149 0.05 14.34 -1.67
CA PRO A 149 -1.07 13.65 -1.05
C PRO A 149 -1.02 13.85 0.47
N ALA A 150 -2.17 13.88 1.13
CA ALA A 150 -2.19 13.95 2.59
C ALA A 150 -1.56 12.71 3.23
N TRP A 151 -1.76 11.54 2.58
CA TRP A 151 -1.29 10.25 3.05
C TRP A 151 -0.65 9.42 1.93
N LEU A 152 0.42 8.70 2.29
CA LEU A 152 0.96 7.57 1.54
C LEU A 152 1.04 6.38 2.50
N LEU A 153 0.41 5.26 2.12
CA LEU A 153 0.44 4.01 2.86
C LEU A 153 1.21 2.97 2.04
N HIS A 154 2.17 2.28 2.66
CA HIS A 154 2.97 1.27 1.98
C HIS A 154 3.34 0.10 2.89
N GLY A 155 3.76 -1.02 2.28
CA GLY A 155 4.31 -2.20 2.91
C GLY A 155 5.77 -2.43 2.53
N HIS A 156 6.07 -3.67 2.11
CA HIS A 156 7.27 -4.17 1.45
C HIS A 156 8.55 -4.18 2.28
N THR A 157 8.92 -3.10 2.92
CA THR A 157 10.20 -2.94 3.59
C THR A 157 10.17 -3.40 5.05
N LEU A 158 11.34 -3.53 5.67
CA LEU A 158 11.42 -3.82 7.10
C LEU A 158 11.20 -2.55 7.92
N PRO A 159 10.32 -2.55 8.93
CA PRO A 159 10.05 -1.35 9.69
C PRO A 159 11.27 -0.89 10.46
N HIS A 160 11.51 0.41 10.47
CA HIS A 160 12.46 0.99 11.40
C HIS A 160 11.96 0.77 12.85
N PRO A 161 12.80 0.27 13.78
CA PRO A 161 12.37 0.02 15.16
C PRO A 161 11.69 1.24 15.79
N GLY A 162 10.43 1.07 16.22
CA GLY A 162 9.68 2.07 16.98
C GLY A 162 9.08 3.23 16.17
N ARG A 163 9.21 3.28 14.85
CA ARG A 163 8.64 4.37 14.05
C ARG A 163 8.03 3.88 12.75
N ARG A 164 6.71 3.96 12.65
CA ARG A 164 5.95 3.56 11.45
C ARG A 164 5.37 4.74 10.65
N VAL A 165 5.40 5.93 11.22
CA VAL A 165 4.89 7.14 10.58
C VAL A 165 6.01 8.14 10.39
N HIS A 166 6.23 8.55 9.16
CA HIS A 166 7.21 9.53 8.76
C HIS A 166 6.55 10.67 7.97
N ARG A 167 7.32 11.67 7.60
CA ARG A 167 6.86 12.75 6.71
C ARG A 167 7.79 12.89 5.52
N LEU A 168 7.19 13.10 4.36
CA LEU A 168 7.85 13.58 3.16
C LEU A 168 7.17 14.89 2.77
N GLY A 169 7.79 16.02 3.11
CA GLY A 169 7.12 17.31 3.07
C GLY A 169 5.90 17.33 3.98
N GLU A 170 4.72 17.63 3.43
CA GLU A 170 3.44 17.64 4.15
C GLU A 170 2.78 16.25 4.21
N THR A 171 3.19 15.32 3.33
CA THR A 171 2.63 13.98 3.26
C THR A 171 3.01 13.13 4.47
N ARG A 172 2.01 12.50 5.09
CA ARG A 172 2.23 11.46 6.11
C ARG A 172 2.49 10.12 5.41
N VAL A 173 3.68 9.57 5.58
CA VAL A 173 4.07 8.27 5.03
C VAL A 173 3.96 7.22 6.13
N VAL A 174 3.11 6.23 5.94
CA VAL A 174 2.83 5.19 6.93
C VAL A 174 3.29 3.84 6.42
N HIS A 175 4.17 3.21 7.18
CA HIS A 175 4.59 1.84 6.93
C HIS A 175 3.64 0.87 7.63
N VAL A 176 2.94 0.07 6.85
CA VAL A 176 2.05 -0.99 7.30
C VAL A 176 2.79 -2.33 7.22
N ARG A 177 2.67 -3.14 8.27
CA ARG A 177 3.15 -4.53 8.29
C ARG A 177 2.27 -5.32 9.27
N GLY A 178 1.71 -6.44 8.81
CA GLY A 178 0.59 -7.09 9.47
C GLY A 178 -0.69 -6.27 9.34
N ALA A 179 -1.44 -6.11 10.41
CA ALA A 179 -2.68 -5.32 10.43
C ALA A 179 -2.52 -4.03 11.25
N MET A 180 -3.01 -2.91 10.71
CA MET A 180 -2.96 -1.59 11.35
C MET A 180 -4.26 -0.83 11.14
N ALA A 181 -4.87 -0.35 12.23
CA ALA A 181 -5.98 0.59 12.17
C ALA A 181 -5.46 2.03 12.12
N LEU A 182 -5.99 2.85 11.23
CA LEU A 182 -5.60 4.25 11.03
C LEU A 182 -6.85 5.12 10.87
N ASP A 183 -6.77 6.35 11.40
CA ASP A 183 -7.76 7.39 11.14
C ASP A 183 -7.18 8.39 10.12
N LEU A 184 -7.71 8.38 8.90
CA LEU A 184 -7.37 9.33 7.84
C LEU A 184 -8.15 10.64 8.09
N SER A 185 -7.69 11.43 9.05
CA SER A 185 -8.19 12.79 9.24
C SER A 185 -7.33 13.77 8.43
N SER A 186 -7.99 14.68 7.76
CA SER A 186 -7.34 15.83 7.12
C SER A 186 -6.56 16.70 8.11
#